data_583a04e49ef42d89561251f3197121f9
#
_entry.id   583a04e49ef42d89561251f3197121f9
#
_cell.length_a   1.000
_cell.length_b   1.000
_cell.length_c   1.000
_cell.angle_alpha   90.00
_cell.angle_beta   90.00
_cell.angle_gamma   90.00
#
_symmetry.space_group_name_H-M   'P 1'
#
loop_
_entity.id
_entity.type
_entity.pdbx_description
1 polymer ?
#
loop_
_entity_poly.entity_id
_entity_poly.type
_entity_poly.pdbx_seq_one_letter_code
_entity_poly.pdbx_strand_id
1 'polypeptide(L)'
;MDRVEVERDLSGGAPSPSRGGATVFERIRQDIVEGRLPAGSRLKVAPLAERYGTSTNPVREALQQLRGEGFVLFSPNRGARVRPIDTDFIRNVYEVTNLLEPYMTRWFVNYVTREDIEAMEDLEEQIEAAGFDDGERFSLLDERFHRIAYDKHYNRHAATLWYRHREILRAIGRRFPFSLARRHAIPIEHRELIACIKRHDADGAASVIARHVEGSGRHLIEHMRAARTPGGEEEDD
;
A
#
# COMPACT_ATOMS: atom_id res chain seq x y z
N MET A 1 -44.90 -40.32 2.01
CA MET A 1 -44.68 -38.87 1.83
C MET A 1 -43.22 -38.60 2.15
N ASP A 2 -42.38 -38.81 1.16
CA ASP A 2 -40.91 -38.77 1.31
C ASP A 2 -40.43 -37.34 1.22
N ARG A 3 -39.66 -36.93 2.23
CA ARG A 3 -38.88 -35.70 2.21
C ARG A 3 -37.54 -36.02 1.58
N VAL A 4 -37.31 -35.50 0.39
CA VAL A 4 -35.98 -35.50 -0.24
C VAL A 4 -35.18 -34.33 0.34
N GLU A 5 -34.19 -34.66 1.16
CA GLU A 5 -33.12 -33.71 1.58
C GLU A 5 -32.15 -33.51 0.40
N VAL A 6 -32.07 -32.27 -0.07
CA VAL A 6 -31.06 -31.87 -1.06
C VAL A 6 -29.86 -31.34 -0.29
N GLU A 7 -28.87 -32.19 -0.06
CA GLU A 7 -27.53 -31.75 0.38
C GLU A 7 -26.87 -30.95 -0.75
N ARG A 8 -26.69 -29.66 -0.51
CA ARG A 8 -25.82 -28.81 -1.33
C ARG A 8 -24.39 -28.93 -0.81
N ASP A 9 -23.59 -29.68 -1.55
CA ASP A 9 -22.13 -29.70 -1.40
C ASP A 9 -21.55 -28.31 -1.71
N LEU A 10 -21.10 -27.59 -0.68
CA LEU A 10 -20.40 -26.32 -0.76
C LEU A 10 -18.90 -26.50 -0.54
N SER A 11 -18.30 -27.53 -1.11
CA SER A 11 -16.83 -27.68 -1.13
C SER A 11 -16.22 -26.84 -2.24
N GLY A 12 -16.33 -25.51 -2.14
CA GLY A 12 -15.50 -24.55 -2.87
C GLY A 12 -14.12 -24.53 -2.26
N GLY A 13 -13.19 -25.39 -2.71
CA GLY A 13 -11.82 -25.43 -2.25
C GLY A 13 -11.13 -24.09 -2.44
N ALA A 14 -10.66 -23.52 -1.32
CA ALA A 14 -9.72 -22.40 -1.34
C ALA A 14 -8.45 -22.81 -2.10
N PRO A 15 -7.87 -21.97 -2.95
CA PRO A 15 -6.62 -22.30 -3.63
C PRO A 15 -5.51 -22.46 -2.60
N SER A 16 -4.86 -23.64 -2.61
CA SER A 16 -3.70 -23.94 -1.78
C SER A 16 -2.59 -22.93 -2.02
N PRO A 17 -1.89 -22.44 -0.98
CA PRO A 17 -0.76 -21.57 -1.16
C PRO A 17 0.38 -22.34 -1.84
N SER A 18 0.72 -21.96 -3.07
CA SER A 18 1.86 -22.48 -3.78
C SER A 18 3.16 -22.06 -3.05
N ARG A 19 3.99 -23.05 -2.73
CA ARG A 19 5.29 -22.87 -2.09
C ARG A 19 6.21 -21.99 -2.94
N GLY A 20 6.67 -20.84 -2.40
CA GLY A 20 8.02 -20.35 -2.63
C GLY A 20 8.31 -19.60 -3.94
N GLY A 21 7.34 -18.98 -4.62
CA GLY A 21 7.61 -18.07 -5.76
C GLY A 21 6.61 -16.93 -5.82
N ALA A 22 7.05 -15.72 -6.26
CA ALA A 22 6.17 -14.59 -6.45
C ALA A 22 5.04 -14.94 -7.43
N THR A 23 3.80 -14.61 -7.06
CA THR A 23 2.61 -14.84 -7.89
C THR A 23 2.70 -14.07 -9.22
N VAL A 24 1.94 -14.48 -10.22
CA VAL A 24 1.84 -13.74 -11.50
C VAL A 24 1.41 -12.29 -11.26
N PHE A 25 0.51 -12.07 -10.32
CA PHE A 25 0.08 -10.75 -9.89
C PHE A 25 1.25 -9.90 -9.36
N GLU A 26 2.03 -10.42 -8.42
CA GLU A 26 3.18 -9.72 -7.84
C GLU A 26 4.26 -9.42 -8.88
N ARG A 27 4.52 -10.35 -9.78
CA ARG A 27 5.49 -10.17 -10.86
C ARG A 27 5.06 -9.09 -11.86
N ILE A 28 3.79 -9.06 -12.26
CA ILE A 28 3.25 -8.01 -13.16
C ILE A 28 3.28 -6.66 -12.44
N ARG A 29 2.88 -6.61 -11.16
CA ARG A 29 2.93 -5.38 -10.35
C ARG A 29 4.35 -4.83 -10.27
N GLN A 30 5.32 -5.68 -9.96
CA GLN A 30 6.72 -5.31 -9.91
C GLN A 30 7.23 -4.77 -11.25
N ASP A 31 6.89 -5.42 -12.37
CA ASP A 31 7.27 -4.97 -13.70
C ASP A 31 6.66 -3.61 -14.07
N ILE A 32 5.45 -3.31 -13.58
CA ILE A 32 4.82 -2.00 -13.75
C ILE A 32 5.57 -0.93 -12.95
N VAL A 33 5.84 -1.20 -11.66
CA VAL A 33 6.48 -0.24 -10.76
C VAL A 33 7.91 0.06 -11.22
N GLU A 34 8.65 -0.94 -11.69
CA GLU A 34 10.02 -0.78 -12.18
C GLU A 34 10.08 -0.26 -13.64
N GLY A 35 8.95 -0.08 -14.31
CA GLY A 35 8.87 0.43 -15.66
C GLY A 35 9.21 -0.59 -16.76
N ARG A 36 9.40 -1.87 -16.42
CA ARG A 36 9.57 -2.94 -17.43
C ARG A 36 8.31 -3.19 -18.25
N LEU A 37 7.15 -2.84 -17.69
CA LEU A 37 5.90 -2.64 -18.41
C LEU A 37 5.60 -1.13 -18.39
N PRO A 38 5.89 -0.41 -19.47
CA PRO A 38 5.82 1.06 -19.50
C PRO A 38 4.42 1.60 -19.28
N ALA A 39 4.32 2.80 -18.71
CA ALA A 39 3.07 3.53 -18.56
C ALA A 39 2.32 3.66 -19.88
N GLY A 40 1.01 3.42 -19.86
CA GLY A 40 0.14 3.45 -21.05
C GLY A 40 0.26 2.24 -21.98
N SER A 41 1.26 1.34 -21.77
CA SER A 41 1.44 0.16 -22.61
C SER A 41 0.24 -0.79 -22.50
N ARG A 42 -0.06 -1.49 -23.60
CA ARG A 42 -1.17 -2.45 -23.68
C ARG A 42 -0.76 -3.79 -23.08
N LEU A 43 -1.55 -4.28 -22.13
CA LEU A 43 -1.34 -5.56 -21.47
C LEU A 43 -2.16 -6.65 -22.19
N LYS A 44 -1.50 -7.38 -23.08
CA LYS A 44 -2.11 -8.51 -23.81
C LYS A 44 -1.91 -9.79 -23.03
N VAL A 45 -3.00 -10.54 -22.78
CA VAL A 45 -2.99 -11.74 -21.92
C VAL A 45 -2.06 -12.82 -22.44
N ALA A 46 -2.08 -13.16 -23.73
CA ALA A 46 -1.26 -14.24 -24.28
C ALA A 46 0.25 -13.93 -24.20
N PRO A 47 0.75 -12.75 -24.62
CA PRO A 47 2.16 -12.39 -24.44
C PRO A 47 2.61 -12.35 -22.97
N LEU A 48 1.73 -11.92 -22.04
CA LEU A 48 2.05 -11.94 -20.60
C LEU A 48 2.11 -13.37 -20.07
N ALA A 49 1.21 -14.27 -20.50
CA ALA A 49 1.23 -15.67 -20.13
C ALA A 49 2.56 -16.35 -20.55
N GLU A 50 3.01 -16.09 -21.79
CA GLU A 50 4.30 -16.55 -22.28
C GLU A 50 5.47 -15.95 -21.47
N ARG A 51 5.50 -14.63 -21.27
CA ARG A 51 6.54 -13.92 -20.51
C ARG A 51 6.71 -14.46 -19.08
N TYR A 52 5.61 -14.81 -18.41
CA TYR A 52 5.63 -15.27 -17.03
C TYR A 52 5.60 -16.79 -16.87
N GLY A 53 5.61 -17.56 -17.98
CA GLY A 53 5.63 -19.01 -17.96
C GLY A 53 4.37 -19.63 -17.32
N THR A 54 3.18 -19.08 -17.64
CA THR A 54 1.90 -19.50 -17.07
C THR A 54 0.80 -19.60 -18.12
N SER A 55 -0.38 -20.07 -17.74
CA SER A 55 -1.57 -20.05 -18.61
C SER A 55 -2.24 -18.67 -18.61
N THR A 56 -3.22 -18.48 -19.48
CA THR A 56 -3.93 -17.20 -19.64
C THR A 56 -4.83 -16.84 -18.47
N ASN A 57 -5.35 -17.82 -17.71
CA ASN A 57 -6.28 -17.57 -16.60
C ASN A 57 -5.61 -16.83 -15.42
N PRO A 58 -4.46 -17.26 -14.86
CA PRO A 58 -3.76 -16.51 -13.82
C PRO A 58 -3.42 -15.07 -14.24
N VAL A 59 -3.08 -14.85 -15.52
CA VAL A 59 -2.83 -13.50 -16.03
C VAL A 59 -4.12 -12.65 -16.02
N ARG A 60 -5.25 -13.21 -16.43
CA ARG A 60 -6.53 -12.48 -16.39
C ARG A 60 -6.92 -12.10 -14.96
N GLU A 61 -6.79 -13.03 -14.02
CA GLU A 61 -7.05 -12.79 -12.61
C GLU A 61 -6.12 -11.69 -12.06
N ALA A 62 -4.83 -11.80 -12.33
CA ALA A 62 -3.84 -10.78 -11.94
C ALA A 62 -4.18 -9.39 -12.51
N LEU A 63 -4.56 -9.30 -13.78
CA LEU A 63 -4.95 -8.01 -14.39
C LEU A 63 -6.23 -7.44 -13.78
N GLN A 64 -7.20 -8.27 -13.38
CA GLN A 64 -8.41 -7.81 -12.67
C GLN A 64 -8.07 -7.30 -11.26
N GLN A 65 -7.19 -8.00 -10.55
CA GLN A 65 -6.72 -7.57 -9.24
C GLN A 65 -5.94 -6.25 -9.34
N LEU A 66 -5.00 -6.15 -10.29
CA LEU A 66 -4.25 -4.91 -10.55
C LEU A 66 -5.15 -3.74 -10.96
N ARG A 67 -6.28 -4.01 -11.64
CA ARG A 67 -7.31 -2.99 -11.89
C ARG A 67 -7.94 -2.53 -10.58
N GLY A 68 -8.28 -3.47 -9.70
CA GLY A 68 -8.83 -3.16 -8.36
C GLY A 68 -7.89 -2.31 -7.51
N GLU A 69 -6.57 -2.53 -7.66
CA GLU A 69 -5.52 -1.75 -6.99
C GLU A 69 -5.14 -0.45 -7.73
N GLY A 70 -5.67 -0.23 -8.92
CA GLY A 70 -5.43 0.99 -9.68
C GLY A 70 -4.17 1.00 -10.53
N PHE A 71 -3.39 -0.09 -10.63
CA PHE A 71 -2.22 -0.18 -11.52
C PHE A 71 -2.57 -0.38 -12.99
N VAL A 72 -3.77 -0.91 -13.25
CA VAL A 72 -4.23 -1.23 -14.59
C VAL A 72 -5.55 -0.54 -14.89
N LEU A 73 -5.65 0.06 -16.07
CA LEU A 73 -6.85 0.65 -16.61
C LEU A 73 -7.46 -0.29 -17.65
N PHE A 74 -8.77 -0.51 -17.57
CA PHE A 74 -9.52 -1.18 -18.61
C PHE A 74 -10.36 -0.15 -19.38
N SER A 75 -10.22 -0.11 -20.69
CA SER A 75 -11.04 0.73 -21.54
C SER A 75 -11.90 -0.14 -22.47
N PRO A 76 -13.18 0.21 -22.69
CA PRO A 76 -14.00 -0.47 -23.69
C PRO A 76 -13.28 -0.55 -25.03
N ASN A 77 -13.27 -1.69 -25.66
CA ASN A 77 -12.64 -1.97 -26.97
C ASN A 77 -11.10 -1.78 -27.06
N ARG A 78 -10.44 -1.32 -25.98
CA ARG A 78 -8.97 -1.09 -25.95
C ARG A 78 -8.22 -2.06 -25.03
N GLY A 79 -8.95 -2.84 -24.20
CA GLY A 79 -8.40 -3.82 -23.28
C GLY A 79 -7.69 -3.19 -22.08
N ALA A 80 -6.77 -3.97 -21.47
CA ALA A 80 -6.00 -3.55 -20.32
C ALA A 80 -4.77 -2.72 -20.72
N ARG A 81 -4.47 -1.66 -19.95
CA ARG A 81 -3.28 -0.84 -20.10
C ARG A 81 -2.68 -0.52 -18.72
N VAL A 82 -1.37 -0.36 -18.68
CA VAL A 82 -0.67 0.14 -17.50
C VAL A 82 -1.12 1.58 -17.20
N ARG A 83 -1.53 1.84 -15.95
CA ARG A 83 -1.79 3.21 -15.49
C ARG A 83 -0.46 3.97 -15.39
N PRO A 84 -0.39 5.21 -15.84
CA PRO A 84 0.72 6.09 -15.49
C PRO A 84 0.80 6.26 -13.96
N ILE A 85 1.95 5.87 -13.38
CA ILE A 85 2.28 6.16 -11.98
C ILE A 85 3.09 7.45 -12.00
N ASP A 86 2.38 8.56 -11.94
CA ASP A 86 2.94 9.90 -11.91
C ASP A 86 2.69 10.59 -10.56
N THR A 87 3.20 11.79 -10.42
CA THR A 87 3.06 12.57 -9.18
C THR A 87 1.60 12.93 -8.88
N ASP A 88 0.75 13.05 -9.89
CA ASP A 88 -0.67 13.35 -9.70
C ASP A 88 -1.42 12.12 -9.16
N PHE A 89 -1.12 10.92 -9.68
CA PHE A 89 -1.67 9.69 -9.13
C PHE A 89 -1.28 9.52 -7.66
N ILE A 90 -0.01 9.74 -7.31
CA ILE A 90 0.47 9.64 -5.92
C ILE A 90 -0.18 10.70 -5.04
N ARG A 91 -0.31 11.94 -5.52
CA ARG A 91 -1.01 12.99 -4.78
C ARG A 91 -2.44 12.57 -4.44
N ASN A 92 -3.19 12.08 -5.43
CA ASN A 92 -4.57 11.65 -5.24
C ASN A 92 -4.69 10.49 -4.22
N VAL A 93 -3.75 9.54 -4.22
CA VAL A 93 -3.68 8.46 -3.21
C VAL A 93 -3.47 9.03 -1.83
N TYR A 94 -2.52 9.96 -1.65
CA TYR A 94 -2.24 10.57 -0.35
C TYR A 94 -3.35 11.49 0.14
N GLU A 95 -4.01 12.24 -0.74
CA GLU A 95 -5.16 13.07 -0.38
C GLU A 95 -6.30 12.23 0.21
N VAL A 96 -6.63 11.08 -0.41
CA VAL A 96 -7.64 10.17 0.14
C VAL A 96 -7.14 9.51 1.44
N THR A 97 -5.88 9.12 1.51
CA THR A 97 -5.28 8.55 2.73
C THR A 97 -5.35 9.55 3.88
N ASN A 98 -5.08 10.83 3.61
CA ASN A 98 -5.17 11.92 4.60
C ASN A 98 -6.60 12.24 5.06
N LEU A 99 -7.61 11.79 4.36
CA LEU A 99 -9.00 11.81 4.83
C LEU A 99 -9.33 10.59 5.70
N LEU A 100 -8.79 9.42 5.35
CA LEU A 100 -9.09 8.15 5.99
C LEU A 100 -8.40 7.98 7.34
N GLU A 101 -7.09 8.22 7.41
CA GLU A 101 -6.30 7.92 8.59
C GLU A 101 -6.69 8.78 9.80
N PRO A 102 -6.89 10.11 9.71
CA PRO A 102 -7.39 10.91 10.84
C PRO A 102 -8.78 10.48 11.31
N TYR A 103 -9.67 10.11 10.38
CA TYR A 103 -11.00 9.60 10.70
C TYR A 103 -10.93 8.31 11.50
N MET A 104 -10.12 7.35 11.05
CA MET A 104 -9.96 6.07 11.72
C MET A 104 -9.24 6.22 13.06
N THR A 105 -8.24 7.08 13.14
CA THR A 105 -7.47 7.37 14.36
C THR A 105 -8.35 7.99 15.45
N ARG A 106 -9.21 8.98 15.12
CA ARG A 106 -10.15 9.55 16.10
C ARG A 106 -11.04 8.50 16.76
N TRP A 107 -11.55 7.60 15.94
CA TRP A 107 -12.37 6.51 16.45
C TRP A 107 -11.54 5.58 17.37
N PHE A 108 -10.36 5.19 16.94
CA PHE A 108 -9.49 4.28 17.70
C PHE A 108 -9.14 4.81 19.07
N VAL A 109 -8.82 6.09 19.21
CA VAL A 109 -8.49 6.72 20.51
C VAL A 109 -9.59 6.53 21.55
N ASN A 110 -10.87 6.49 21.14
CA ASN A 110 -12.00 6.27 22.04
C ASN A 110 -12.19 4.80 22.46
N TYR A 111 -11.55 3.85 21.77
CA TYR A 111 -11.72 2.41 21.97
C TYR A 111 -10.41 1.69 22.21
N VAL A 112 -9.30 2.43 22.32
CA VAL A 112 -7.96 1.88 22.54
C VAL A 112 -7.88 1.14 23.88
N THR A 113 -7.25 -0.03 23.89
CA THR A 113 -6.95 -0.77 25.10
C THR A 113 -5.50 -0.54 25.54
N ARG A 114 -5.17 -0.95 26.76
CA ARG A 114 -3.80 -0.90 27.25
C ARG A 114 -2.86 -1.77 26.40
N GLU A 115 -3.33 -2.94 26.03
CA GLU A 115 -2.59 -3.90 25.20
C GLU A 115 -2.29 -3.33 23.81
N ASP A 116 -3.19 -2.51 23.26
CA ASP A 116 -2.96 -1.82 22.00
C ASP A 116 -1.83 -0.81 22.11
N ILE A 117 -1.80 -0.04 23.19
CA ILE A 117 -0.76 0.96 23.42
C ILE A 117 0.59 0.27 23.60
N GLU A 118 0.66 -0.79 24.41
CA GLU A 118 1.86 -1.59 24.62
C GLU A 118 2.36 -2.19 23.29
N ALA A 119 1.47 -2.73 22.44
CA ALA A 119 1.83 -3.25 21.14
C ALA A 119 2.32 -2.16 20.15
N MET A 120 1.77 -0.95 20.22
CA MET A 120 2.25 0.19 19.42
C MET A 120 3.65 0.62 19.89
N GLU A 121 3.91 0.67 21.18
CA GLU A 121 5.22 1.00 21.75
C GLU A 121 6.28 -0.04 21.36
N ASP A 122 5.96 -1.33 21.47
CA ASP A 122 6.86 -2.42 21.07
C ASP A 122 7.19 -2.38 19.59
N LEU A 123 6.22 -2.04 18.72
CA LEU A 123 6.47 -1.91 17.29
C LEU A 123 7.31 -0.68 16.97
N GLU A 124 7.10 0.44 17.67
CA GLU A 124 7.93 1.63 17.49
C GLU A 124 9.38 1.38 17.91
N GLU A 125 9.62 0.70 19.01
CA GLU A 125 10.97 0.28 19.40
C GLU A 125 11.63 -0.62 18.34
N GLN A 126 10.86 -1.52 17.73
CA GLN A 126 11.35 -2.35 16.62
C GLN A 126 11.65 -1.52 15.36
N ILE A 127 10.85 -0.50 15.04
CA ILE A 127 11.07 0.43 13.92
C ILE A 127 12.38 1.18 14.12
N GLU A 128 12.62 1.72 15.32
CA GLU A 128 13.84 2.44 15.67
C GLU A 128 15.07 1.50 15.66
N ALA A 129 14.93 0.29 16.23
CA ALA A 129 16.02 -0.68 16.30
C ALA A 129 16.37 -1.31 14.93
N ALA A 130 15.40 -1.41 14.02
CA ALA A 130 15.65 -1.95 12.68
C ALA A 130 16.58 -1.06 11.87
N GLY A 131 16.73 0.20 12.27
CA GLY A 131 17.48 1.19 11.52
C GLY A 131 16.88 1.42 10.14
N PHE A 132 17.52 2.22 9.33
CA PHE A 132 16.98 2.63 8.05
C PHE A 132 17.64 1.90 6.85
N ASP A 133 18.44 0.88 7.09
CA ASP A 133 19.19 0.18 6.05
C ASP A 133 18.30 -0.83 5.29
N ASP A 134 17.32 -1.44 5.99
CA ASP A 134 16.33 -2.34 5.40
C ASP A 134 14.97 -1.63 5.25
N GLY A 135 14.77 -0.99 4.10
CA GLY A 135 13.53 -0.27 3.79
C GLY A 135 12.29 -1.17 3.68
N GLU A 136 12.45 -2.46 3.36
CA GLU A 136 11.33 -3.40 3.32
C GLU A 136 10.87 -3.77 4.73
N ARG A 137 11.82 -4.07 5.61
CA ARG A 137 11.55 -4.36 7.02
C ARG A 137 10.91 -3.14 7.70
N PHE A 138 11.46 -1.94 7.47
CA PHE A 138 10.87 -0.69 7.96
C PHE A 138 9.42 -0.54 7.53
N SER A 139 9.13 -0.69 6.23
CA SER A 139 7.77 -0.56 5.69
C SER A 139 6.79 -1.58 6.26
N LEU A 140 7.24 -2.80 6.54
CA LEU A 140 6.41 -3.84 7.16
C LEU A 140 6.09 -3.52 8.62
N LEU A 141 7.06 -3.03 9.39
CA LEU A 141 6.85 -2.64 10.79
C LEU A 141 5.93 -1.43 10.90
N ASP A 142 6.15 -0.41 10.07
CA ASP A 142 5.31 0.78 9.95
C ASP A 142 3.86 0.42 9.58
N GLU A 143 3.65 -0.49 8.63
CA GLU A 143 2.31 -0.99 8.32
C GLU A 143 1.67 -1.70 9.52
N ARG A 144 2.41 -2.56 10.22
CA ARG A 144 1.91 -3.26 11.41
C ARG A 144 1.52 -2.30 12.52
N PHE A 145 2.29 -1.23 12.72
CA PHE A 145 2.00 -0.18 13.70
C PHE A 145 0.63 0.46 13.44
N HIS A 146 0.39 0.92 12.22
CA HIS A 146 -0.89 1.53 11.84
C HIS A 146 -2.07 0.54 11.86
N ARG A 147 -1.82 -0.74 11.57
CA ARG A 147 -2.85 -1.80 11.59
C ARG A 147 -3.46 -2.03 12.94
N ILE A 148 -2.75 -1.81 14.05
CA ILE A 148 -3.31 -1.93 15.41
C ILE A 148 -4.59 -1.08 15.53
N ALA A 149 -4.56 0.14 14.99
CA ALA A 149 -5.71 1.04 14.99
C ALA A 149 -6.76 0.68 13.93
N TYR A 150 -6.32 0.39 12.69
CA TYR A 150 -7.24 0.36 11.54
C TYR A 150 -7.90 -0.99 11.34
N ASP A 151 -7.29 -2.09 11.80
CA ASP A 151 -7.91 -3.42 11.80
C ASP A 151 -9.12 -3.53 12.73
N LYS A 152 -9.17 -2.71 13.77
CA LYS A 152 -10.28 -2.66 14.72
C LYS A 152 -11.43 -1.76 14.30
N HIS A 153 -11.19 -0.86 13.34
CA HIS A 153 -12.17 0.15 12.96
C HIS A 153 -13.47 -0.48 12.40
N TYR A 154 -14.64 0.00 12.89
CA TYR A 154 -15.94 -0.54 12.52
C TYR A 154 -16.26 -0.40 11.03
N ASN A 155 -15.78 0.67 10.39
CA ASN A 155 -15.96 0.91 8.97
C ASN A 155 -14.95 0.07 8.15
N ARG A 156 -15.32 -1.18 7.88
CA ARG A 156 -14.48 -2.13 7.13
C ARG A 156 -14.17 -1.66 5.70
N HIS A 157 -15.03 -0.82 5.12
CA HIS A 157 -14.80 -0.27 3.80
C HIS A 157 -13.64 0.74 3.80
N ALA A 158 -13.59 1.63 4.80
CA ALA A 158 -12.49 2.57 4.98
C ALA A 158 -11.15 1.82 5.20
N ALA A 159 -11.16 0.80 6.09
CA ALA A 159 -9.98 -0.03 6.31
C ALA A 159 -9.52 -0.74 5.03
N THR A 160 -10.44 -1.33 4.24
CA THR A 160 -10.11 -1.97 2.96
C THR A 160 -9.48 -1.00 1.96
N LEU A 161 -9.98 0.23 1.90
CA LEU A 161 -9.43 1.25 1.01
C LEU A 161 -8.03 1.68 1.46
N TRP A 162 -7.83 1.84 2.77
CA TRP A 162 -6.52 2.11 3.35
C TRP A 162 -5.49 1.02 2.98
N TYR A 163 -5.84 -0.27 3.12
CA TYR A 163 -4.97 -1.37 2.72
C TYR A 163 -4.55 -1.31 1.25
N ARG A 164 -5.50 -1.02 0.35
CA ARG A 164 -5.20 -0.87 -1.07
C ARG A 164 -4.20 0.26 -1.34
N HIS A 165 -4.36 1.39 -0.64
CA HIS A 165 -3.42 2.50 -0.74
C HIS A 165 -2.04 2.13 -0.20
N ARG A 166 -1.96 1.43 0.94
CA ARG A 166 -0.68 0.94 1.50
C ARG A 166 0.04 0.01 0.52
N GLU A 167 -0.66 -0.92 -0.13
CA GLU A 167 -0.08 -1.79 -1.15
C GLU A 167 0.50 -1.01 -2.33
N ILE A 168 -0.22 0.01 -2.83
CA ILE A 168 0.26 0.91 -3.88
C ILE A 168 1.53 1.63 -3.42
N LEU A 169 1.48 2.28 -2.26
CA LEU A 169 2.59 3.08 -1.74
C LEU A 169 3.81 2.22 -1.42
N ARG A 170 3.63 1.01 -0.86
CA ARG A 170 4.70 0.06 -0.61
C ARG A 170 5.38 -0.39 -1.90
N ALA A 171 4.61 -0.71 -2.94
CA ALA A 171 5.16 -1.10 -4.23
C ALA A 171 6.02 0.01 -4.84
N ILE A 172 5.57 1.28 -4.73
CA ILE A 172 6.29 2.43 -5.27
C ILE A 172 7.48 2.82 -4.38
N GLY A 173 7.36 2.70 -3.06
CA GLY A 173 8.40 2.99 -2.09
C GLY A 173 9.67 2.14 -2.25
N ARG A 174 9.55 0.92 -2.82
CA ARG A 174 10.72 0.10 -3.19
C ARG A 174 11.61 0.78 -4.23
N ARG A 175 11.02 1.57 -5.13
CA ARG A 175 11.75 2.32 -6.17
C ARG A 175 12.20 3.70 -5.65
N PHE A 176 11.44 4.30 -4.75
CA PHE A 176 11.67 5.63 -4.20
C PHE A 176 11.72 5.56 -2.67
N PRO A 177 12.82 5.04 -2.08
CA PRO A 177 12.93 4.86 -0.64
C PRO A 177 12.90 6.21 0.08
N PHE A 178 12.46 6.21 1.31
CA PHE A 178 12.46 7.41 2.15
C PHE A 178 13.87 7.96 2.31
N SER A 179 14.01 9.29 2.22
CA SER A 179 15.24 9.99 2.55
C SER A 179 15.57 9.83 4.03
N LEU A 180 16.84 10.03 4.38
CA LEU A 180 17.27 9.96 5.76
C LEU A 180 16.46 10.92 6.66
N ALA A 181 16.20 12.15 6.19
CA ALA A 181 15.41 13.13 6.93
C ALA A 181 13.98 12.62 7.21
N ARG A 182 13.31 12.00 6.21
CA ARG A 182 11.96 11.44 6.41
C ARG A 182 11.97 10.26 7.37
N ARG A 183 12.96 9.37 7.27
CA ARG A 183 13.12 8.23 8.17
C ARG A 183 13.29 8.67 9.63
N HIS A 184 14.04 9.75 9.89
CA HIS A 184 14.15 10.31 11.25
C HIS A 184 12.86 10.98 11.75
N ALA A 185 12.06 11.57 10.86
CA ALA A 185 10.83 12.23 11.25
C ALA A 185 9.72 11.24 11.66
N ILE A 186 9.63 10.07 11.00
CA ILE A 186 8.58 9.08 11.24
C ILE A 186 8.53 8.60 12.70
N PRO A 187 9.62 8.14 13.34
CA PRO A 187 9.60 7.73 14.75
C PRO A 187 9.16 8.86 15.70
N ILE A 188 9.55 10.09 15.42
CA ILE A 188 9.15 11.24 16.25
C ILE A 188 7.63 11.44 16.16
N GLU A 189 7.07 11.37 14.95
CA GLU A 189 5.63 11.49 14.70
C GLU A 189 4.85 10.33 15.34
N HIS A 190 5.35 9.10 15.26
CA HIS A 190 4.74 7.93 15.92
C HIS A 190 4.72 8.07 17.44
N ARG A 191 5.81 8.52 18.07
CA ARG A 191 5.86 8.76 19.52
C ARG A 191 4.88 9.86 19.94
N GLU A 192 4.76 10.93 19.14
CA GLU A 192 3.76 11.97 19.38
C GLU A 192 2.33 11.44 19.26
N LEU A 193 2.07 10.57 18.25
CA LEU A 193 0.80 9.89 18.08
C LEU A 193 0.44 9.02 19.30
N ILE A 194 1.38 8.17 19.74
CA ILE A 194 1.21 7.32 20.95
C ILE A 194 0.93 8.19 22.17
N ALA A 195 1.66 9.32 22.33
CA ALA A 195 1.44 10.23 23.44
C ALA A 195 0.04 10.87 23.43
N CYS A 196 -0.50 11.21 22.26
CA CYS A 196 -1.89 11.68 22.13
C CYS A 196 -2.90 10.57 22.46
N ILE A 197 -2.67 9.35 21.97
CA ILE A 197 -3.52 8.19 22.24
C ILE A 197 -3.57 7.90 23.76
N LYS A 198 -2.43 7.90 24.45
CA LYS A 198 -2.35 7.70 25.92
C LYS A 198 -3.13 8.75 26.73
N ARG A 199 -3.22 9.97 26.21
CA ARG A 199 -3.99 11.04 26.85
C ARG A 199 -5.46 11.07 26.42
N HIS A 200 -5.90 10.13 25.59
CA HIS A 200 -7.22 10.13 24.95
C HIS A 200 -7.52 11.43 24.18
N ASP A 201 -6.48 12.05 23.60
CA ASP A 201 -6.57 13.24 22.78
C ASP A 201 -6.83 12.85 21.32
N ALA A 202 -8.09 12.64 20.97
CA ALA A 202 -8.50 12.17 19.65
C ALA A 202 -8.21 13.20 18.52
N ASP A 203 -8.34 14.49 18.80
CA ASP A 203 -8.08 15.55 17.83
C ASP A 203 -6.57 15.78 17.65
N GLY A 204 -5.81 15.73 18.74
CA GLY A 204 -4.34 15.74 18.68
C GLY A 204 -3.80 14.56 17.88
N ALA A 205 -4.26 13.35 18.18
CA ALA A 205 -3.87 12.14 17.45
C ALA A 205 -4.19 12.23 15.96
N ALA A 206 -5.39 12.72 15.60
CA ALA A 206 -5.79 12.94 14.22
C ALA A 206 -4.94 14.01 13.51
N SER A 207 -4.53 15.05 14.21
CA SER A 207 -3.66 16.09 13.67
C SER A 207 -2.24 15.58 13.43
N VAL A 208 -1.71 14.74 14.33
CA VAL A 208 -0.40 14.11 14.18
C VAL A 208 -0.39 13.19 12.97
N ILE A 209 -1.38 12.29 12.85
CA ILE A 209 -1.43 11.36 11.72
C ILE A 209 -1.64 12.07 10.38
N ALA A 210 -2.40 13.17 10.34
CA ALA A 210 -2.55 13.99 9.13
C ALA A 210 -1.20 14.55 8.65
N ARG A 211 -0.39 15.10 9.55
CA ARG A 211 0.96 15.61 9.24
C ARG A 211 1.90 14.48 8.81
N HIS A 212 1.81 13.32 9.44
CA HIS A 212 2.58 12.12 9.10
C HIS A 212 2.31 11.67 7.65
N VAL A 213 1.03 11.55 7.27
CA VAL A 213 0.60 11.21 5.91
C VAL A 213 1.05 12.26 4.90
N GLU A 214 0.83 13.55 5.21
CA GLU A 214 1.25 14.67 4.34
C GLU A 214 2.78 14.69 4.13
N GLY A 215 3.55 14.51 5.21
CA GLY A 215 5.01 14.47 5.15
C GLY A 215 5.52 13.33 4.27
N SER A 216 4.92 12.14 4.37
CA SER A 216 5.25 10.97 3.54
C SER A 216 4.89 11.21 2.07
N GLY A 217 3.72 11.79 1.80
CA GLY A 217 3.27 12.11 0.45
C GLY A 217 4.13 13.14 -0.24
N ARG A 218 4.45 14.22 0.45
CA ARG A 218 5.34 15.29 -0.06
C ARG A 218 6.70 14.73 -0.42
N HIS A 219 7.29 13.96 0.49
CA HIS A 219 8.59 13.34 0.26
C HIS A 219 8.60 12.43 -0.98
N LEU A 220 7.62 11.56 -1.14
CA LEU A 220 7.55 10.65 -2.29
C LEU A 220 7.41 11.42 -3.60
N ILE A 221 6.56 12.46 -3.64
CA ILE A 221 6.37 13.31 -4.81
C ILE A 221 7.68 14.04 -5.20
N GLU A 222 8.40 14.59 -4.22
CA GLU A 222 9.68 15.26 -4.44
C GLU A 222 10.73 14.30 -5.02
N HIS A 223 10.86 13.09 -4.46
CA HIS A 223 11.76 12.05 -4.97
C HIS A 223 11.42 11.63 -6.40
N MET A 224 10.13 11.47 -6.70
CA MET A 224 9.68 11.12 -8.04
C MET A 224 9.98 12.24 -9.04
N ARG A 225 9.89 13.50 -8.64
CA ARG A 225 10.25 14.66 -9.48
C ARG A 225 11.75 14.71 -9.74
N ALA A 226 12.56 14.58 -8.68
CA ALA A 226 14.00 14.55 -8.81
C ALA A 226 14.51 13.44 -9.74
N ALA A 227 13.91 12.25 -9.67
CA ALA A 227 14.26 11.13 -10.54
C ALA A 227 13.81 11.30 -12.02
N ARG A 228 12.97 12.30 -12.33
CA ARG A 228 12.49 12.59 -13.69
C ARG A 228 13.27 13.72 -14.35
N THR A 229 14.02 14.52 -13.62
CA THR A 229 14.89 15.54 -14.17
C THR A 229 16.17 14.83 -14.66
N PRO A 230 16.45 14.73 -15.98
CA PRO A 230 17.73 14.25 -16.46
C PRO A 230 18.79 15.23 -15.97
N GLY A 231 19.95 14.72 -15.54
CA GLY A 231 21.09 15.54 -15.19
C GLY A 231 21.34 16.60 -16.24
N GLY A 232 21.63 17.82 -15.77
CA GLY A 232 21.75 19.02 -16.57
C GLY A 232 22.57 18.77 -17.82
N GLU A 233 22.12 19.38 -18.91
CA GLU A 233 22.92 19.61 -20.08
C GLU A 233 24.27 20.18 -19.63
N GLU A 234 25.35 19.39 -19.80
CA GLU A 234 26.68 19.96 -19.86
C GLU A 234 26.64 20.91 -21.06
N GLU A 235 26.63 22.22 -20.77
CA GLU A 235 26.97 23.24 -21.72
C GLU A 235 28.41 22.97 -22.15
N ASP A 236 28.57 22.30 -23.30
CA ASP A 236 29.82 22.37 -24.08
C ASP A 236 29.89 23.76 -24.72
N ASP A 237 30.82 24.54 -24.21
CA ASP A 237 31.40 25.70 -24.88
C ASP A 237 32.38 25.27 -26.01
#